data_64e7b8023a0cb8cc33a4bec62dda0519
#
_entry.id   64e7b8023a0cb8cc33a4bec62dda0519
#
_cell.length_a   1.000
_cell.length_b   1.000
_cell.length_c   1.000
_cell.angle_alpha   90.00
_cell.angle_beta   90.00
_cell.angle_gamma   90.00
#
_symmetry.space_group_name_H-M   'P 1'
#
loop_
_entity.id
_entity.type
_entity.pdbx_description
1 polymer ?
#
loop_
_entity_poly.entity_id
_entity_poly.type
_entity_poly.pdbx_seq_one_letter_code
_entity_poly.pdbx_strand_id
1 'polypeptide(L)'
;LLDAQPENDLAVLRAKTLPDDLRPATLRSTRGLKTGDEVLAVGFPFGIGPTATWGVVSGLRREHYSEEGRRNLIDLIQFDAAANPGNSGGPLVTREGDVVGIVTSILNPTDVGFFVGIAFAVPIENAAKAAGVSPF
;
A
#
# COMPACT_ATOMS: atom_id res chain seq x y z
N LEU A 1 11.94 13.19 -7.58
CA LEU A 1 11.08 12.34 -8.38
C LEU A 1 11.91 11.64 -9.45
N LEU A 2 11.84 10.31 -9.53
CA LEU A 2 12.47 9.53 -10.59
C LEU A 2 11.46 9.10 -11.64
N ASP A 3 10.28 8.64 -11.19
CA ASP A 3 9.20 8.20 -12.06
C ASP A 3 7.84 8.47 -11.38
N ALA A 4 6.81 8.63 -12.18
CA ALA A 4 5.44 8.75 -11.72
C ALA A 4 4.54 7.92 -12.63
N GLN A 5 3.76 7.04 -12.01
CA GLN A 5 2.79 6.18 -12.67
C GLN A 5 1.40 6.45 -12.10
N PRO A 6 0.76 7.54 -12.53
CA PRO A 6 -0.55 7.92 -12.02
C PRO A 6 -1.62 6.82 -12.21
N GLU A 7 -1.52 6.04 -13.28
CA GLU A 7 -2.43 4.93 -13.58
C GLU A 7 -2.38 3.82 -12.52
N ASN A 8 -1.26 3.71 -11.81
CA ASN A 8 -1.05 2.74 -10.74
C ASN A 8 -1.04 3.40 -9.34
N ASP A 9 -1.32 4.70 -9.27
CA ASP A 9 -1.21 5.51 -8.04
C ASP A 9 0.16 5.39 -7.37
N LEU A 10 1.23 5.43 -8.16
CA LEU A 10 2.61 5.25 -7.72
C LEU A 10 3.50 6.42 -8.11
N ALA A 11 4.48 6.71 -7.26
CA ALA A 11 5.60 7.59 -7.57
C ALA A 11 6.89 7.01 -6.99
N VAL A 12 7.98 7.12 -7.74
CA VAL A 12 9.31 6.68 -7.31
C VAL A 12 10.15 7.91 -6.99
N LEU A 13 10.63 7.96 -5.77
CA LEU A 13 11.45 9.05 -5.25
C LEU A 13 12.84 8.53 -4.89
N ARG A 14 13.83 9.40 -5.05
CA ARG A 14 15.17 9.16 -4.51
C ARG A 14 15.49 10.24 -3.49
N ALA A 15 15.84 9.81 -2.28
CA ALA A 15 16.33 10.73 -1.26
C ALA A 15 17.68 11.32 -1.69
N LYS A 16 17.90 12.59 -1.39
CA LYS A 16 19.20 13.26 -1.64
C LYS A 16 20.24 12.82 -0.60
N THR A 17 19.80 12.56 0.61
CA THR A 17 20.63 12.16 1.73
C THR A 17 19.93 11.01 2.45
N LEU A 18 20.71 10.01 2.86
CA LEU A 18 20.21 8.87 3.61
C LEU A 18 20.86 8.85 5.00
N PRO A 19 20.12 8.51 6.07
CA PRO A 19 20.74 8.22 7.36
C PRO A 19 21.72 7.05 7.25
N ASP A 20 22.83 7.10 8.01
CA ASP A 20 23.87 6.06 7.96
C ASP A 20 23.37 4.69 8.46
N ASP A 21 22.35 4.70 9.32
CA ASP A 21 21.74 3.50 9.91
C ASP A 21 20.48 3.03 9.17
N LEU A 22 20.17 3.62 8.02
CA LEU A 22 19.01 3.24 7.24
C LEU A 22 19.11 1.78 6.75
N ARG A 23 18.09 1.01 7.06
CA ARG A 23 17.93 -0.35 6.54
C ARG A 23 16.83 -0.38 5.51
N PRO A 24 17.09 -0.91 4.29
CA PRO A 24 16.04 -1.07 3.30
C PRO A 24 15.01 -2.11 3.75
N ALA A 25 13.76 -1.89 3.40
CA ALA A 25 12.71 -2.89 3.60
C ALA A 25 12.90 -4.06 2.62
N THR A 26 12.58 -5.27 3.06
CA THR A 26 12.52 -6.42 2.19
C THR A 26 11.20 -6.42 1.43
N LEU A 27 11.27 -6.54 0.11
CA LEU A 27 10.09 -6.67 -0.74
C LEU A 27 9.80 -8.15 -0.97
N ARG A 28 8.54 -8.53 -0.92
CA ARG A 28 8.10 -9.92 -1.13
C ARG A 28 7.00 -9.98 -2.19
N SER A 29 7.16 -10.91 -3.13
CA SER A 29 6.16 -11.15 -4.16
C SER A 29 4.79 -11.48 -3.58
N THR A 30 3.74 -10.97 -4.22
CA THR A 30 2.35 -11.29 -3.89
C THR A 30 1.88 -12.65 -4.41
N ARG A 31 2.72 -13.40 -5.11
CA ARG A 31 2.35 -14.71 -5.72
C ARG A 31 1.80 -15.72 -4.71
N GLY A 32 2.38 -15.74 -3.51
CA GLY A 32 1.95 -16.64 -2.44
C GLY A 32 0.87 -16.05 -1.53
N LEU A 33 0.48 -14.81 -1.76
CA LEU A 33 -0.50 -14.13 -0.92
C LEU A 33 -1.90 -14.67 -1.17
N LYS A 34 -2.62 -14.95 -0.09
CA LYS A 34 -3.97 -15.51 -0.12
C LYS A 34 -4.90 -14.74 0.79
N THR A 35 -6.18 -14.78 0.47
CA THR A 35 -7.25 -14.30 1.37
C THR A 35 -7.13 -14.98 2.73
N GLY A 36 -7.14 -14.19 3.79
CA GLY A 36 -6.95 -14.65 5.16
C GLY A 36 -5.53 -14.52 5.68
N ASP A 37 -4.54 -14.26 4.82
CA ASP A 37 -3.16 -14.01 5.26
C ASP A 37 -3.09 -12.73 6.09
N GLU A 38 -2.33 -12.77 7.18
CA GLU A 38 -2.17 -11.64 8.09
C GLU A 38 -1.31 -10.54 7.46
N VAL A 39 -1.76 -9.32 7.61
CA VAL A 39 -1.04 -8.12 7.13
C VAL A 39 -1.14 -6.98 8.14
N LEU A 40 -0.14 -6.10 8.09
CA LEU A 40 -0.11 -4.85 8.85
C LEU A 40 -0.04 -3.67 7.88
N ALA A 41 -0.85 -2.66 8.14
CA ALA A 41 -0.69 -1.35 7.51
C ALA A 41 0.07 -0.43 8.45
N VAL A 42 1.11 0.24 7.94
CA VAL A 42 1.94 1.15 8.73
C VAL A 42 1.87 2.54 8.11
N GLY A 43 1.66 3.55 8.94
CA GLY A 43 1.56 4.92 8.45
C GLY A 43 1.40 5.94 9.55
N PHE A 44 0.85 7.10 9.18
CA PHE A 44 0.61 8.24 10.07
C PHE A 44 -0.85 8.71 9.96
N PRO A 45 -1.82 7.88 10.33
CA PRO A 45 -3.22 8.26 10.23
C PRO A 45 -3.49 9.52 11.04
N PHE A 46 -4.05 10.53 10.39
CA PHE A 46 -4.30 11.85 10.97
C PHE A 46 -3.06 12.51 11.59
N GLY A 47 -1.88 12.20 11.06
CA GLY A 47 -0.60 12.70 11.59
C GLY A 47 -0.13 12.01 12.87
N ILE A 48 -0.80 10.95 13.29
CA ILE A 48 -0.43 10.18 14.50
C ILE A 48 0.41 8.98 14.07
N GLY A 49 1.63 8.89 14.56
CA GLY A 49 2.43 7.72 14.25
C GLY A 49 3.91 7.83 14.60
N PRO A 50 4.67 6.81 14.16
CA PRO A 50 4.21 5.70 13.29
C PRO A 50 3.14 4.84 13.97
N THR A 51 2.10 4.50 13.22
CA THR A 51 0.98 3.68 13.67
C THR A 51 0.91 2.41 12.84
N ALA A 52 0.81 1.26 13.49
CA ALA A 52 0.61 -0.03 12.85
C ALA A 52 -0.76 -0.59 13.21
N THR A 53 -1.47 -1.09 12.21
CA THR A 53 -2.75 -1.78 12.39
C THR A 53 -2.69 -3.16 11.77
N TRP A 54 -3.38 -4.12 12.40
CA TRP A 54 -3.35 -5.51 12.03
C TRP A 54 -4.68 -5.93 11.41
N GLY A 55 -4.61 -6.74 10.37
CA GLY A 55 -5.77 -7.32 9.72
C GLY A 55 -5.37 -8.48 8.81
N VAL A 56 -6.24 -8.75 7.85
CA VAL A 56 -6.02 -9.84 6.88
C VAL A 56 -6.23 -9.34 5.45
N VAL A 57 -5.67 -10.06 4.50
CA VAL A 57 -6.03 -9.93 3.10
C VAL A 57 -7.48 -10.37 2.94
N SER A 58 -8.34 -9.47 2.50
CA SER A 58 -9.77 -9.72 2.29
C SER A 58 -10.06 -10.19 0.86
N GLY A 59 -9.21 -9.86 -0.08
CA GLY A 59 -9.32 -10.26 -1.48
C GLY A 59 -8.14 -9.80 -2.32
N LEU A 60 -8.02 -10.38 -3.50
CA LEU A 60 -6.95 -10.10 -4.45
C LEU A 60 -7.54 -9.73 -5.81
N ARG A 61 -6.74 -9.08 -6.65
CA ARG A 61 -7.13 -8.64 -8.00
C ARG A 61 -8.42 -7.83 -8.00
N ARG A 62 -8.53 -6.93 -7.03
CA ARG A 62 -9.69 -6.04 -6.90
C ARG A 62 -9.55 -4.83 -7.80
N GLU A 63 -10.70 -4.26 -8.17
CA GLU A 63 -10.80 -2.97 -8.86
C GLU A 63 -11.48 -1.96 -7.93
N HIS A 64 -11.01 -0.72 -7.97
CA HIS A 64 -11.59 0.38 -7.20
C HIS A 64 -11.45 1.68 -7.97
N TYR A 65 -12.55 2.42 -8.10
CA TYR A 65 -12.51 3.77 -8.64
C TYR A 65 -12.06 4.75 -7.56
N SER A 66 -10.90 5.36 -7.78
CA SER A 66 -10.37 6.41 -6.93
C SER A 66 -10.93 7.76 -7.36
N GLU A 67 -11.77 8.36 -6.52
CA GLU A 67 -12.35 9.69 -6.79
C GLU A 67 -11.29 10.78 -6.78
N GLU A 68 -10.32 10.71 -5.87
CA GLU A 68 -9.21 11.66 -5.80
C GLU A 68 -8.39 11.65 -7.09
N GLY A 69 -8.04 10.49 -7.58
CA GLY A 69 -7.29 10.31 -8.83
C GLY A 69 -8.17 10.33 -10.08
N ARG A 70 -9.49 10.27 -9.95
CA ARG A 70 -10.47 10.17 -11.05
C ARG A 70 -10.13 9.04 -12.02
N ARG A 71 -9.77 7.88 -11.48
CA ARG A 71 -9.35 6.73 -12.26
C ARG A 71 -9.74 5.43 -11.61
N ASN A 72 -9.87 4.40 -12.45
CA ASN A 72 -10.09 3.04 -12.00
C ASN A 72 -8.73 2.38 -11.76
N LEU A 73 -8.47 1.99 -10.52
CA LEU A 73 -7.29 1.21 -10.14
C LEU A 73 -7.65 -0.27 -10.23
N ILE A 74 -6.71 -1.06 -10.74
CA ILE A 74 -6.91 -2.50 -10.95
C ILE A 74 -5.85 -3.31 -10.22
N ASP A 75 -6.08 -4.62 -10.11
CA ASP A 75 -5.16 -5.59 -9.51
C ASP A 75 -4.81 -5.27 -8.05
N LEU A 76 -5.74 -4.69 -7.32
CA LEU A 76 -5.50 -4.25 -5.95
C LEU A 76 -5.63 -5.41 -4.94
N ILE A 77 -4.83 -5.32 -3.88
CA ILE A 77 -4.99 -6.11 -2.66
C ILE A 77 -6.04 -5.41 -1.81
N GLN A 78 -7.13 -6.11 -1.48
CA GLN A 78 -8.09 -5.65 -0.48
C GLN A 78 -7.69 -6.19 0.88
N PHE A 79 -7.74 -5.36 1.92
CA PHE A 79 -7.42 -5.75 3.29
C PHE A 79 -8.29 -5.00 4.30
N ASP A 80 -8.32 -5.47 5.53
CA ASP A 80 -9.15 -4.90 6.60
C ASP A 80 -8.36 -4.37 7.81
N ALA A 81 -7.04 -4.36 7.75
CA ALA A 81 -6.25 -3.61 8.72
C ALA A 81 -6.69 -2.13 8.69
N ALA A 82 -7.00 -1.56 9.84
CA ALA A 82 -7.57 -0.22 9.90
C ALA A 82 -6.65 0.80 9.20
N ALA A 83 -7.18 1.43 8.17
CA ALA A 83 -6.48 2.42 7.37
C ALA A 83 -7.34 3.69 7.29
N ASN A 84 -6.73 4.82 7.54
CA ASN A 84 -7.37 6.13 7.54
C ASN A 84 -6.51 7.12 6.76
N PRO A 85 -6.97 8.33 6.46
CA PRO A 85 -6.13 9.35 5.82
C PRO A 85 -4.80 9.52 6.55
N GLY A 86 -3.69 9.38 5.82
CA GLY A 86 -2.33 9.35 6.34
C GLY A 86 -1.65 7.97 6.29
N ASN A 87 -2.39 6.91 6.01
CA ASN A 87 -1.82 5.58 5.70
C ASN A 87 -1.43 5.43 4.23
N SER A 88 -2.06 6.17 3.33
CA SER A 88 -1.74 6.13 1.89
C SER A 88 -0.28 6.45 1.63
N GLY A 89 0.37 5.65 0.78
CA GLY A 89 1.81 5.68 0.53
C GLY A 89 2.62 4.86 1.53
N GLY A 90 2.03 4.42 2.64
CA GLY A 90 2.67 3.53 3.60
C GLY A 90 2.70 2.08 3.13
N PRO A 91 3.58 1.25 3.73
CA PRO A 91 3.68 -0.15 3.37
C PRO A 91 2.54 -0.99 3.94
N LEU A 92 2.11 -1.98 3.14
CA LEU A 92 1.39 -3.15 3.61
C LEU A 92 2.40 -4.27 3.78
N VAL A 93 2.56 -4.77 5.00
CA VAL A 93 3.59 -5.75 5.32
C VAL A 93 3.00 -7.07 5.80
N THR A 94 3.72 -8.14 5.57
CA THR A 94 3.39 -9.46 6.11
C THR A 94 3.74 -9.55 7.59
N ARG A 95 3.34 -10.64 8.22
CA ARG A 95 3.70 -10.96 9.61
C ARG A 95 5.23 -10.99 9.83
N GLU A 96 6.00 -11.36 8.83
CA GLU A 96 7.47 -11.40 8.87
C GLU A 96 8.11 -10.01 8.65
N GLY A 97 7.32 -8.99 8.34
CA GLY A 97 7.80 -7.64 8.09
C GLY A 97 8.19 -7.35 6.63
N ASP A 98 7.87 -8.26 5.72
CA ASP A 98 8.15 -8.07 4.29
C ASP A 98 7.05 -7.24 3.63
N VAL A 99 7.43 -6.30 2.78
CA VAL A 99 6.49 -5.42 2.09
C VAL A 99 5.87 -6.14 0.90
N VAL A 100 4.55 -6.26 0.88
CA VAL A 100 3.77 -6.88 -0.22
C VAL A 100 2.95 -5.87 -1.00
N GLY A 101 2.79 -4.66 -0.49
CA GLY A 101 2.01 -3.62 -1.17
C GLY A 101 2.24 -2.23 -0.61
N ILE A 102 1.68 -1.25 -1.29
CA ILE A 102 1.67 0.16 -0.88
C ILE A 102 0.21 0.56 -0.75
N VAL A 103 -0.17 1.04 0.43
CA VAL A 103 -1.55 1.48 0.71
C VAL A 103 -1.91 2.64 -0.22
N THR A 104 -3.04 2.54 -0.89
CA THR A 104 -3.48 3.56 -1.84
C THR A 104 -4.77 4.25 -1.40
N SER A 105 -5.82 3.49 -1.07
CA SER A 105 -7.12 4.08 -0.79
C SER A 105 -7.95 3.24 0.16
N ILE A 106 -9.01 3.85 0.69
CA ILE A 106 -10.08 3.16 1.40
C ILE A 106 -11.37 3.25 0.58
N LEU A 107 -12.27 2.30 0.78
CA LEU A 107 -13.64 2.46 0.30
C LEU A 107 -14.32 3.54 1.15
N ASN A 108 -14.82 4.57 0.49
CA ASN A 108 -15.42 5.74 1.14
C ASN A 108 -16.84 5.99 0.62
N PRO A 109 -17.82 5.18 1.05
CA PRO A 109 -19.17 5.23 0.48
C PRO A 109 -19.95 6.50 0.85
N THR A 110 -19.47 7.26 1.83
CA THR A 110 -20.17 8.45 2.36
C THR A 110 -19.38 9.75 2.19
N ASP A 111 -18.23 9.73 1.54
CA ASP A 111 -17.28 10.85 1.38
C ASP A 111 -16.78 11.46 2.71
N VAL A 112 -17.00 10.79 3.83
CA VAL A 112 -16.60 11.27 5.16
C VAL A 112 -15.16 10.88 5.51
N GLY A 113 -14.56 9.96 4.77
CA GLY A 113 -13.18 9.53 4.96
C GLY A 113 -12.95 8.61 6.14
N PHE A 114 -13.98 7.90 6.60
CA PHE A 114 -13.85 6.90 7.67
C PHE A 114 -13.61 5.51 7.11
N PHE A 115 -12.69 4.78 7.77
CA PHE A 115 -12.46 3.37 7.49
C PHE A 115 -13.70 2.53 7.86
N VAL A 116 -14.17 1.74 6.90
CA VAL A 116 -15.35 0.89 7.05
C VAL A 116 -15.01 -0.60 6.92
N GLY A 117 -13.75 -0.98 7.08
CA GLY A 117 -13.27 -2.35 6.96
C GLY A 117 -12.81 -2.74 5.56
N ILE A 118 -12.72 -1.80 4.64
CA ILE A 118 -12.28 -2.04 3.26
C ILE A 118 -11.22 -1.02 2.89
N ALA A 119 -10.01 -1.49 2.68
CA ALA A 119 -8.89 -0.71 2.20
C ALA A 119 -8.17 -1.45 1.07
N PHE A 120 -7.40 -0.72 0.29
CA PHE A 120 -6.71 -1.24 -0.88
C PHE A 120 -5.23 -0.88 -0.87
N ALA A 121 -4.44 -1.79 -1.41
CA ALA A 121 -3.02 -1.58 -1.65
C ALA A 121 -2.64 -1.98 -3.07
N VAL A 122 -1.71 -1.24 -3.65
CA VAL A 122 -1.07 -1.59 -4.92
C VAL A 122 -0.05 -2.70 -4.65
N PRO A 123 -0.03 -3.79 -5.43
CA PRO A 123 0.95 -4.85 -5.26
C PRO A 123 2.39 -4.33 -5.39
N ILE A 124 3.29 -4.87 -4.60
CA ILE A 124 4.69 -4.42 -4.56
C ILE A 124 5.42 -4.63 -5.89
N GLU A 125 5.00 -5.59 -6.69
CA GLU A 125 5.55 -5.82 -8.05
C GLU A 125 5.41 -4.59 -8.93
N ASN A 126 4.30 -3.85 -8.81
CA ASN A 126 4.10 -2.61 -9.58
C ASN A 126 5.13 -1.54 -9.19
N ALA A 127 5.38 -1.40 -7.88
CA ALA A 127 6.39 -0.45 -7.38
C ALA A 127 7.82 -0.86 -7.78
N ALA A 128 8.14 -2.14 -7.68
CA ALA A 128 9.44 -2.67 -8.10
C ALA A 128 9.68 -2.43 -9.60
N LYS A 129 8.68 -2.70 -10.43
CA LYS A 129 8.73 -2.44 -11.87
C LYS A 129 8.90 -0.94 -12.17
N ALA A 130 8.17 -0.07 -11.49
CA ALA A 130 8.30 1.37 -11.62
C ALA A 130 9.70 1.87 -11.25
N ALA A 131 10.33 1.24 -10.25
CA ALA A 131 11.70 1.54 -9.85
C ALA A 131 12.76 0.93 -10.77
N GLY A 132 12.39 0.18 -11.82
CA GLY A 132 13.31 -0.51 -12.69
C GLY A 132 14.01 -1.69 -12.03
N VAL A 133 13.47 -2.21 -10.96
CA VAL A 133 13.98 -3.38 -10.25
C VAL A 133 13.24 -4.63 -10.73
N SER A 134 13.98 -5.72 -10.91
CA SER A 134 13.34 -6.99 -11.25
C SER A 134 12.39 -7.41 -10.11
N PRO A 135 11.11 -7.65 -10.39
CA PRO A 135 10.17 -8.08 -9.37
C PRO A 135 10.38 -9.57 -9.07
N PHE A 136 11.37 -9.87 -8.26
CA PHE A 136 11.62 -11.23 -7.71
C PHE A 136 11.98 -12.33 -8.73
#